data_7ce555ed07fd5722789b860611da5256
#
_entry.id   7ce555ed07fd5722789b860611da5256
#
_cell.length_a   1.000
_cell.length_b   1.000
_cell.length_c   1.000
_cell.angle_alpha   90.00
_cell.angle_beta   90.00
_cell.angle_gamma   90.00
#
_symmetry.space_group_name_H-M   'P 1'
#
loop_
_entity.id
_entity.type
_entity.pdbx_description
1 polymer ?
#
loop_
_entity_poly.entity_id
_entity_poly.type
_entity_poly.pdbx_seq_one_letter_code
_entity_poly.pdbx_strand_id
1 'polypeptide(L)'
;MQLARQDQSIVKHGSDIHATLQQERSGTLSRCGKLPDPLVERWVDRQARYKMNLSGWHSEPRAEGGFRFMRADIVPGAVFPDYELTDHAGKRRKLSDLQGPDPMILVLSRGGFCPKDRRQAEGLVQLHREMEVGYCGLVTISTDNLMATNENRTGVGAHWPFLSDAGRMVQKDLDIAEYTDTTHNPMIPHTIVLEPGLIVFKIYNGYWYFGRPSVEELRQDLRAVSKKCRPDWDITGSDMKAAWERGEKNRFYPYGKSYAKILGEQE
;
A
#
# COMPACT_ATOMS: atom_id res chain seq x y z
N MET A 1 25.10 -1.24 -46.87
CA MET A 1 25.27 0.22 -46.70
C MET A 1 23.96 0.90 -47.05
N GLN A 2 23.01 0.95 -46.07
CA GLN A 2 21.71 1.69 -46.13
C GLN A 2 20.84 1.21 -44.97
N LEU A 3 21.06 1.75 -43.79
CA LEU A 3 20.10 1.68 -42.63
C LEU A 3 20.65 2.61 -41.53
N ALA A 4 20.50 3.89 -41.74
CA ALA A 4 20.69 4.90 -40.67
C ALA A 4 20.18 6.27 -41.15
N ARG A 5 18.89 6.43 -41.30
CA ARG A 5 18.21 7.76 -41.43
C ARG A 5 16.70 7.62 -41.17
N GLN A 6 16.31 7.36 -39.92
CA GLN A 6 14.92 7.54 -39.47
C GLN A 6 14.90 7.58 -37.95
N ASP A 7 15.47 8.61 -37.34
CA ASP A 7 15.19 8.86 -35.90
C ASP A 7 15.59 10.28 -35.45
N GLN A 8 15.28 11.30 -36.23
CA GLN A 8 15.46 12.70 -35.81
C GLN A 8 14.23 13.58 -35.91
N SER A 9 13.05 13.03 -36.23
CA SER A 9 11.83 13.85 -36.33
C SER A 9 10.93 13.84 -35.09
N ILE A 10 11.17 12.97 -34.13
CA ILE A 10 10.30 12.84 -32.93
C ILE A 10 10.79 13.72 -31.76
N VAL A 11 12.05 14.13 -31.74
CA VAL A 11 12.60 14.95 -30.64
C VAL A 11 12.29 16.45 -30.78
N LYS A 12 11.91 16.93 -31.97
CA LYS A 12 11.58 18.35 -32.19
C LYS A 12 10.17 18.78 -31.82
N HIS A 13 9.24 17.83 -31.62
CA HIS A 13 7.86 18.17 -31.27
C HIS A 13 7.61 18.29 -29.75
N GLY A 14 8.52 17.83 -28.91
CA GLY A 14 8.38 17.91 -27.45
C GLY A 14 8.81 19.24 -26.83
N SER A 15 9.75 19.96 -27.47
CA SER A 15 10.29 21.24 -26.98
C SER A 15 9.38 22.44 -27.28
N ASP A 16 8.57 22.37 -28.34
CA ASP A 16 7.71 23.49 -28.74
C ASP A 16 6.44 23.61 -27.90
N ILE A 17 5.97 22.52 -27.30
CA ILE A 17 4.80 22.53 -26.40
C ILE A 17 5.14 23.14 -25.03
N HIS A 18 6.39 22.98 -24.55
CA HIS A 18 6.81 23.54 -23.26
C HIS A 18 7.10 25.05 -23.33
N ALA A 19 7.51 25.58 -24.48
CA ALA A 19 7.76 27.00 -24.70
C ALA A 19 6.45 27.80 -24.79
N THR A 20 5.41 27.23 -25.38
CA THR A 20 4.12 27.88 -25.53
C THR A 20 3.37 28.07 -24.22
N LEU A 21 3.54 27.15 -23.26
CA LEU A 21 2.89 27.22 -21.94
C LEU A 21 3.56 28.20 -20.96
N GLN A 22 4.79 28.61 -21.21
CA GLN A 22 5.46 29.62 -20.36
C GLN A 22 5.24 31.06 -20.82
N GLN A 23 4.85 31.28 -22.08
CA GLN A 23 4.64 32.61 -22.64
C GLN A 23 3.23 33.19 -22.34
N GLU A 24 2.28 32.34 -21.95
CA GLU A 24 0.92 32.80 -21.60
C GLU A 24 0.78 33.30 -20.13
N ARG A 25 1.83 33.31 -19.36
CA ARG A 25 1.78 33.80 -17.97
C ARG A 25 2.14 35.28 -17.77
N SER A 26 2.44 36.04 -18.83
CA SER A 26 2.88 37.45 -18.71
C SER A 26 2.23 38.42 -19.69
N GLY A 27 1.08 38.14 -20.25
CA GLY A 27 0.41 38.99 -21.21
C GLY A 27 -1.00 39.42 -20.79
N THR A 28 -1.21 40.70 -20.60
CA THR A 28 -2.47 41.38 -20.38
C THR A 28 -3.52 41.04 -21.43
N LEU A 29 -4.70 40.61 -20.97
CA LEU A 29 -5.88 40.30 -21.77
C LEU A 29 -6.36 41.47 -22.60
N SER A 30 -6.30 41.37 -23.93
CA SER A 30 -7.12 42.11 -24.82
C SER A 30 -8.23 41.20 -25.39
N ARG A 31 -9.48 41.70 -25.27
CA ARG A 31 -10.72 41.02 -25.65
C ARG A 31 -10.73 40.58 -27.11
N CYS A 32 -10.89 39.30 -27.37
CA CYS A 32 -11.53 38.82 -28.59
C CYS A 32 -12.41 37.61 -28.24
N GLY A 33 -13.72 37.77 -28.45
CA GLY A 33 -14.73 36.80 -28.05
C GLY A 33 -14.71 35.56 -28.94
N LYS A 34 -14.29 34.44 -28.37
CA LYS A 34 -14.73 33.10 -28.77
C LYS A 34 -15.40 32.44 -27.56
N LEU A 35 -16.64 32.02 -27.76
CA LEU A 35 -17.35 31.22 -26.76
C LEU A 35 -16.52 29.98 -26.46
N PRO A 36 -16.29 29.63 -25.17
CA PRO A 36 -15.55 28.44 -24.81
C PRO A 36 -16.30 27.19 -25.24
N ASP A 37 -15.55 26.21 -25.74
CA ASP A 37 -16.08 24.89 -26.12
C ASP A 37 -16.76 24.24 -24.90
N PRO A 38 -18.05 23.86 -24.96
CA PRO A 38 -18.79 23.24 -23.87
C PRO A 38 -18.12 21.95 -23.32
N LEU A 39 -17.29 21.30 -24.15
CA LEU A 39 -16.54 20.10 -23.74
C LEU A 39 -15.35 20.48 -22.86
N VAL A 40 -14.68 21.59 -23.09
CA VAL A 40 -13.56 22.08 -22.29
C VAL A 40 -14.06 22.56 -20.92
N GLU A 41 -15.17 23.28 -20.86
CA GLU A 41 -15.77 23.68 -19.57
C GLU A 41 -16.21 22.49 -18.75
N ARG A 42 -16.83 21.48 -19.36
CA ARG A 42 -17.17 20.23 -18.66
C ARG A 42 -15.96 19.49 -18.15
N TRP A 43 -14.83 19.53 -18.87
CA TRP A 43 -13.60 18.88 -18.45
C TRP A 43 -12.93 19.63 -17.29
N VAL A 44 -12.83 20.95 -17.37
CA VAL A 44 -12.28 21.81 -16.29
C VAL A 44 -13.12 21.73 -15.02
N ASP A 45 -14.45 21.74 -15.13
CA ASP A 45 -15.37 21.63 -13.99
C ASP A 45 -15.31 20.20 -13.37
N ARG A 46 -15.12 19.17 -14.19
CA ARG A 46 -14.87 17.79 -13.70
C ARG A 46 -13.54 17.69 -12.96
N GLN A 47 -12.47 18.32 -13.46
CA GLN A 47 -11.16 18.36 -12.80
C GLN A 47 -11.17 19.17 -11.50
N ALA A 48 -11.89 20.29 -11.48
CA ALA A 48 -12.07 21.11 -10.27
C ALA A 48 -12.84 20.34 -9.17
N ARG A 49 -13.91 19.64 -9.54
CA ARG A 49 -14.67 18.77 -8.62
C ARG A 49 -13.84 17.58 -8.14
N TYR A 50 -12.98 17.01 -8.99
CA TYR A 50 -12.07 15.93 -8.61
C TYR A 50 -11.00 16.43 -7.63
N LYS A 51 -10.42 17.62 -7.86
CA LYS A 51 -9.45 18.23 -6.92
C LYS A 51 -10.07 18.65 -5.58
N MET A 52 -11.31 19.16 -5.58
CA MET A 52 -12.02 19.47 -4.33
C MET A 52 -12.34 18.22 -3.51
N ASN A 53 -12.61 17.07 -4.15
CA ASN A 53 -12.78 15.81 -3.44
C ASN A 53 -11.47 15.22 -2.86
N LEU A 54 -10.31 15.53 -3.46
CA LEU A 54 -9.02 15.05 -2.95
C LEU A 54 -8.49 15.86 -1.75
N SER A 55 -8.82 17.17 -1.66
CA SER A 55 -8.42 18.00 -0.52
C SER A 55 -9.24 17.74 0.74
N GLY A 56 -10.37 17.05 0.65
CA GLY A 56 -11.21 16.65 1.78
C GLY A 56 -10.81 15.32 2.45
N TRP A 57 -9.70 14.70 2.06
CA TRP A 57 -9.26 13.40 2.59
C TRP A 57 -8.32 13.49 3.79
N HIS A 58 -8.00 14.69 4.27
CA HIS A 58 -7.25 14.88 5.50
C HIS A 58 -8.20 15.15 6.67
N SER A 59 -8.40 14.13 7.50
CA SER A 59 -8.72 14.14 8.93
C SER A 59 -9.63 15.26 9.44
N GLU A 60 -10.93 15.21 9.11
CA GLU A 60 -11.95 15.82 9.97
C GLU A 60 -12.95 14.72 10.41
N PRO A 61 -13.36 14.65 11.69
CA PRO A 61 -14.44 13.79 12.13
C PRO A 61 -15.75 14.31 11.51
N ARG A 62 -16.24 13.65 10.44
CA ARG A 62 -17.49 14.04 9.81
C ARG A 62 -18.67 13.70 10.70
N ALA A 63 -19.45 14.74 10.99
CA ALA A 63 -20.79 14.63 11.52
C ALA A 63 -21.69 13.69 10.69
N GLU A 64 -22.61 13.05 11.38
CA GLU A 64 -23.70 12.17 10.98
C GLU A 64 -24.05 12.06 9.49
N GLY A 65 -23.80 10.87 8.90
CA GLY A 65 -24.22 10.49 7.55
C GLY A 65 -23.12 10.14 6.54
N GLY A 66 -21.82 10.22 6.91
CA GLY A 66 -20.71 9.88 6.02
C GLY A 66 -20.50 8.35 5.88
N PHE A 67 -20.22 7.88 4.68
CA PHE A 67 -19.80 6.50 4.39
C PHE A 67 -18.71 6.07 5.37
N ARG A 68 -19.01 5.17 6.29
CA ARG A 68 -18.02 4.50 7.14
C ARG A 68 -17.41 3.40 6.31
N PHE A 69 -16.12 3.52 6.05
CA PHE A 69 -15.40 2.49 5.28
C PHE A 69 -14.82 1.37 6.17
N MET A 70 -14.72 1.60 7.47
CA MET A 70 -14.23 0.69 8.49
C MET A 70 -14.66 1.22 9.87
N ARG A 71 -14.64 0.38 10.90
CA ARG A 71 -14.88 0.78 12.30
C ARG A 71 -14.08 2.05 12.66
N ALA A 72 -14.72 3.01 13.28
CA ALA A 72 -14.22 4.39 13.41
C ALA A 72 -12.95 4.56 14.27
N ASP A 73 -12.63 3.58 15.11
CA ASP A 73 -11.44 3.56 15.95
C ASP A 73 -10.19 3.04 15.21
N ILE A 74 -10.33 2.47 14.01
CA ILE A 74 -9.22 2.03 13.20
C ILE A 74 -8.72 3.20 12.35
N VAL A 75 -7.78 3.94 12.92
CA VAL A 75 -7.19 5.15 12.33
C VAL A 75 -5.66 5.11 12.47
N PRO A 76 -4.90 5.89 11.69
CA PRO A 76 -3.46 6.01 11.88
C PRO A 76 -3.08 6.34 13.33
N GLY A 77 -2.15 5.56 13.91
CA GLY A 77 -1.74 5.62 15.31
C GLY A 77 -2.52 4.70 16.26
N ALA A 78 -3.67 4.17 15.86
CA ALA A 78 -4.41 3.18 16.65
C ALA A 78 -3.76 1.78 16.54
N VAL A 79 -4.02 0.93 17.53
CA VAL A 79 -3.62 -0.48 17.49
C VAL A 79 -4.69 -1.27 16.73
N PHE A 80 -4.28 -1.95 15.66
CA PHE A 80 -5.16 -2.85 14.91
C PHE A 80 -5.43 -4.13 15.71
N PRO A 81 -6.66 -4.68 15.67
CA PRO A 81 -7.00 -5.88 16.44
C PRO A 81 -6.12 -7.09 16.09
N ASP A 82 -5.64 -7.80 17.12
CA ASP A 82 -4.79 -8.99 16.96
C ASP A 82 -5.63 -10.24 16.71
N TYR A 83 -6.07 -10.40 15.46
CA TYR A 83 -6.87 -11.56 15.09
C TYR A 83 -6.05 -12.84 15.04
N GLU A 84 -6.68 -13.94 15.49
CA GLU A 84 -6.16 -15.29 15.35
C GLU A 84 -7.01 -16.07 14.34
N LEU A 85 -6.41 -16.43 13.21
CA LEU A 85 -7.07 -17.11 12.09
C LEU A 85 -6.30 -18.35 11.64
N THR A 86 -6.96 -19.20 10.86
CA THR A 86 -6.32 -20.35 10.22
C THR A 86 -5.61 -19.90 8.93
N ASP A 87 -4.32 -20.23 8.79
CA ASP A 87 -3.58 -19.94 7.59
C ASP A 87 -3.85 -20.96 6.46
N HIS A 88 -3.34 -20.68 5.26
CA HIS A 88 -3.43 -21.53 4.07
C HIS A 88 -2.93 -22.98 4.28
N ALA A 89 -2.12 -23.25 5.29
CA ALA A 89 -1.61 -24.57 5.65
C ALA A 89 -2.42 -25.23 6.79
N GLY A 90 -3.51 -24.63 7.25
CA GLY A 90 -4.36 -25.15 8.31
C GLY A 90 -3.87 -24.86 9.74
N LYS A 91 -2.84 -24.01 9.91
CA LYS A 91 -2.31 -23.63 11.23
C LYS A 91 -2.99 -22.39 11.76
N ARG A 92 -3.28 -22.37 13.06
CA ARG A 92 -3.74 -21.16 13.77
C ARG A 92 -2.59 -20.17 13.91
N ARG A 93 -2.83 -18.91 13.53
CA ARG A 93 -1.82 -17.84 13.52
C ARG A 93 -2.44 -16.55 14.04
N LYS A 94 -1.71 -15.86 14.92
CA LYS A 94 -2.03 -14.50 15.32
C LYS A 94 -1.32 -13.49 14.42
N LEU A 95 -1.93 -12.33 14.20
CA LEU A 95 -1.30 -11.27 13.41
C LEU A 95 -0.02 -10.75 14.05
N SER A 96 -0.01 -10.62 15.38
CA SER A 96 1.17 -10.20 16.14
C SER A 96 2.35 -11.17 15.98
N ASP A 97 2.09 -12.49 15.97
CA ASP A 97 3.12 -13.51 15.77
C ASP A 97 3.67 -13.48 14.33
N LEU A 98 2.81 -13.18 13.35
CA LEU A 98 3.20 -13.07 11.94
C LEU A 98 3.95 -11.77 11.66
N GLN A 99 3.66 -10.70 12.38
CA GLN A 99 4.36 -9.43 12.25
C GLN A 99 5.75 -9.47 12.89
N GLY A 100 5.84 -10.00 14.11
CA GLY A 100 7.07 -9.92 14.91
C GLY A 100 7.49 -8.45 15.20
N PRO A 101 8.80 -8.16 15.18
CA PRO A 101 9.33 -6.83 15.50
C PRO A 101 9.36 -5.85 14.31
N ASP A 102 8.85 -6.23 13.14
CA ASP A 102 9.04 -5.51 11.89
C ASP A 102 7.73 -4.88 11.37
N PRO A 103 7.80 -3.85 10.50
CA PRO A 103 6.63 -3.34 9.80
C PRO A 103 5.96 -4.42 8.95
N MET A 104 4.65 -4.30 8.76
CA MET A 104 3.87 -5.27 7.99
C MET A 104 2.85 -4.60 7.08
N ILE A 105 2.65 -5.14 5.88
CA ILE A 105 1.47 -4.86 5.06
C ILE A 105 0.42 -5.93 5.34
N LEU A 106 -0.78 -5.50 5.73
CA LEU A 106 -1.96 -6.34 5.87
C LEU A 106 -2.93 -6.04 4.73
N VAL A 107 -3.25 -7.07 3.94
CA VAL A 107 -4.22 -6.98 2.85
C VAL A 107 -5.51 -7.67 3.27
N LEU A 108 -6.59 -6.92 3.37
CA LEU A 108 -7.95 -7.43 3.52
C LEU A 108 -8.54 -7.57 2.11
N SER A 109 -8.74 -8.80 1.66
CA SER A 109 -9.08 -9.15 0.28
C SER A 109 -10.51 -9.66 0.18
N ARG A 110 -11.17 -9.40 -0.94
CA ARG A 110 -12.47 -10.00 -1.25
C ARG A 110 -12.40 -11.52 -1.43
N GLY A 111 -11.25 -12.03 -1.85
CA GLY A 111 -11.01 -13.44 -2.10
C GLY A 111 -10.56 -13.76 -3.53
N GLY A 112 -10.29 -15.04 -3.79
CA GLY A 112 -9.71 -15.54 -5.04
C GLY A 112 -10.58 -15.32 -6.29
N PHE A 113 -11.88 -15.11 -6.13
CA PHE A 113 -12.80 -14.82 -7.23
C PHE A 113 -12.66 -13.39 -7.78
N CYS A 114 -12.05 -12.45 -7.02
CA CYS A 114 -11.97 -11.05 -7.39
C CYS A 114 -10.76 -10.77 -8.30
N PRO A 115 -10.96 -10.39 -9.58
CA PRO A 115 -9.86 -10.14 -10.50
C PRO A 115 -8.99 -8.93 -10.11
N LYS A 116 -9.57 -7.95 -9.40
CA LYS A 116 -8.82 -6.78 -8.90
C LYS A 116 -7.87 -7.17 -7.78
N ASP A 117 -8.30 -8.02 -6.85
CA ASP A 117 -7.45 -8.51 -5.75
C ASP A 117 -6.36 -9.45 -6.27
N ARG A 118 -6.70 -10.29 -7.27
CA ARG A 118 -5.71 -11.09 -7.95
C ARG A 118 -4.63 -10.21 -8.59
N ARG A 119 -5.01 -9.13 -9.28
CA ARG A 119 -4.06 -8.20 -9.90
C ARG A 119 -3.18 -7.49 -8.87
N GLN A 120 -3.76 -7.09 -7.74
CA GLN A 120 -2.97 -6.54 -6.62
C GLN A 120 -1.98 -7.57 -6.09
N ALA A 121 -2.41 -8.81 -5.85
CA ALA A 121 -1.54 -9.88 -5.36
C ALA A 121 -0.38 -10.18 -6.32
N GLU A 122 -0.62 -10.19 -7.64
CA GLU A 122 0.43 -10.35 -8.67
C GLU A 122 1.51 -9.25 -8.55
N GLY A 123 1.12 -8.00 -8.30
CA GLY A 123 2.07 -6.91 -8.03
C GLY A 123 2.82 -7.09 -6.72
N LEU A 124 2.13 -7.55 -5.68
CA LEU A 124 2.72 -7.82 -4.37
C LEU A 124 3.74 -8.97 -4.38
N VAL A 125 3.62 -9.96 -5.29
CA VAL A 125 4.63 -11.03 -5.45
C VAL A 125 6.00 -10.44 -5.79
N GLN A 126 6.06 -9.40 -6.61
CA GLN A 126 7.31 -8.73 -6.94
C GLN A 126 7.83 -7.89 -5.76
N LEU A 127 6.96 -7.11 -5.12
CA LEU A 127 7.33 -6.28 -3.97
C LEU A 127 7.78 -7.13 -2.77
N HIS A 128 7.21 -8.31 -2.57
CA HIS A 128 7.51 -9.18 -1.44
C HIS A 128 8.98 -9.56 -1.36
N ARG A 129 9.66 -9.76 -2.50
CA ARG A 129 11.11 -10.02 -2.55
C ARG A 129 11.93 -8.86 -1.98
N GLU A 130 11.50 -7.62 -2.24
CA GLU A 130 12.12 -6.43 -1.66
C GLU A 130 11.81 -6.33 -0.16
N MET A 131 10.59 -6.72 0.24
CA MET A 131 10.14 -6.70 1.64
C MET A 131 10.91 -7.69 2.50
N GLU A 132 11.21 -8.90 1.99
CA GLU A 132 12.03 -9.90 2.70
C GLU A 132 13.42 -9.35 3.02
N VAL A 133 14.06 -8.65 2.07
CA VAL A 133 15.36 -8.00 2.30
C VAL A 133 15.21 -6.77 3.20
N GLY A 134 14.07 -6.08 3.13
CA GLY A 134 13.77 -4.87 3.91
C GLY A 134 13.20 -5.16 5.31
N TYR A 135 13.13 -6.42 5.73
CA TYR A 135 12.54 -6.83 7.02
C TYR A 135 11.12 -6.29 7.21
N CYS A 136 10.26 -6.51 6.22
CA CYS A 136 8.86 -6.13 6.27
C CYS A 136 7.97 -7.36 6.02
N GLY A 137 6.98 -7.58 6.88
CA GLY A 137 6.01 -8.66 6.75
C GLY A 137 4.91 -8.35 5.71
N LEU A 138 4.29 -9.39 5.19
CA LEU A 138 3.09 -9.31 4.35
C LEU A 138 2.12 -10.42 4.76
N VAL A 139 0.85 -10.07 4.97
CA VAL A 139 -0.23 -11.00 5.32
C VAL A 139 -1.47 -10.64 4.50
N THR A 140 -2.19 -11.64 4.02
CA THR A 140 -3.49 -11.47 3.36
C THR A 140 -4.58 -12.18 4.17
N ILE A 141 -5.71 -11.51 4.41
CA ILE A 141 -6.92 -12.10 4.97
C ILE A 141 -8.02 -12.03 3.91
N SER A 142 -8.76 -13.12 3.71
CA SER A 142 -9.97 -13.13 2.87
C SER A 142 -11.09 -13.95 3.53
N THR A 143 -12.30 -13.76 3.03
CA THR A 143 -13.48 -14.56 3.46
C THR A 143 -13.55 -15.93 2.80
N ASP A 144 -12.55 -16.31 2.03
CA ASP A 144 -12.42 -17.63 1.42
C ASP A 144 -12.31 -18.73 2.49
N ASN A 145 -12.79 -19.92 2.18
CA ASN A 145 -12.51 -21.10 3.00
C ASN A 145 -11.04 -21.52 2.83
N LEU A 146 -10.57 -22.47 3.66
CA LEU A 146 -9.18 -22.90 3.68
C LEU A 146 -8.67 -23.38 2.31
N MET A 147 -9.49 -24.15 1.57
CA MET A 147 -9.10 -24.69 0.27
C MET A 147 -8.94 -23.55 -0.76
N ALA A 148 -9.94 -22.68 -0.89
CA ALA A 148 -9.89 -21.53 -1.79
C ALA A 148 -8.77 -20.54 -1.42
N THR A 149 -8.49 -20.36 -0.13
CA THR A 149 -7.37 -19.55 0.36
C THR A 149 -6.03 -20.10 -0.13
N ASN A 150 -5.83 -21.43 -0.05
CA ASN A 150 -4.59 -22.07 -0.53
C ASN A 150 -4.49 -22.04 -2.06
N GLU A 151 -5.60 -22.29 -2.76
CA GLU A 151 -5.66 -22.22 -4.24
C GLU A 151 -5.34 -20.81 -4.73
N ASN A 152 -5.92 -19.78 -4.12
CA ASN A 152 -5.65 -18.38 -4.46
C ASN A 152 -4.17 -18.05 -4.25
N ARG A 153 -3.61 -18.36 -3.07
CA ARG A 153 -2.20 -18.15 -2.74
C ARG A 153 -1.27 -18.81 -3.76
N THR A 154 -1.51 -20.07 -4.05
CA THR A 154 -0.69 -20.84 -5.01
C THR A 154 -0.85 -20.31 -6.43
N GLY A 155 -2.09 -19.99 -6.82
CA GLY A 155 -2.42 -19.51 -8.17
C GLY A 155 -1.83 -18.15 -8.52
N VAL A 156 -1.52 -17.30 -7.53
CA VAL A 156 -0.80 -16.03 -7.76
C VAL A 156 0.71 -16.14 -7.52
N GLY A 157 1.20 -17.32 -7.06
CA GLY A 157 2.62 -17.51 -6.74
C GLY A 157 3.07 -16.77 -5.48
N ALA A 158 2.19 -16.57 -4.51
CA ALA A 158 2.51 -15.88 -3.26
C ALA A 158 3.28 -16.79 -2.29
N HIS A 159 4.27 -16.21 -1.58
CA HIS A 159 5.06 -16.90 -0.57
C HIS A 159 4.73 -16.49 0.88
N TRP A 160 3.94 -15.43 1.09
CA TRP A 160 3.53 -14.96 2.41
C TRP A 160 2.26 -15.67 2.91
N PRO A 161 1.91 -15.56 4.22
CA PRO A 161 0.72 -16.15 4.78
C PRO A 161 -0.58 -15.58 4.22
N PHE A 162 -1.51 -16.46 3.83
CA PHE A 162 -2.91 -16.14 3.57
C PHE A 162 -3.74 -16.76 4.68
N LEU A 163 -4.62 -15.96 5.27
CA LEU A 163 -5.48 -16.33 6.39
C LEU A 163 -6.94 -16.37 5.95
N SER A 164 -7.66 -17.37 6.44
CA SER A 164 -9.08 -17.60 6.14
C SER A 164 -9.97 -17.00 7.24
N ASP A 165 -10.78 -16.01 6.86
CA ASP A 165 -11.91 -15.50 7.65
C ASP A 165 -13.24 -16.08 7.15
N ALA A 166 -13.28 -17.40 6.89
CA ALA A 166 -14.50 -18.08 6.45
C ALA A 166 -15.68 -17.89 7.42
N GLY A 167 -15.40 -17.71 8.70
CA GLY A 167 -16.37 -17.40 9.75
C GLY A 167 -16.87 -15.95 9.75
N ARG A 168 -16.31 -15.08 8.91
CA ARG A 168 -16.69 -13.66 8.84
C ARG A 168 -16.49 -12.88 10.14
N MET A 169 -15.55 -13.30 10.97
CA MET A 169 -15.26 -12.63 12.24
C MET A 169 -14.62 -11.26 12.01
N VAL A 170 -13.54 -11.21 11.23
CA VAL A 170 -12.82 -9.98 10.90
C VAL A 170 -13.70 -9.02 10.12
N GLN A 171 -14.42 -9.54 9.11
CA GLN A 171 -15.33 -8.76 8.28
C GLN A 171 -16.38 -8.03 9.11
N LYS A 172 -17.00 -8.72 10.08
CA LYS A 172 -18.04 -8.16 10.95
C LYS A 172 -17.48 -7.23 12.01
N ASP A 173 -16.37 -7.61 12.65
CA ASP A 173 -15.78 -6.81 13.71
C ASP A 173 -15.25 -5.46 13.18
N LEU A 174 -14.69 -5.44 11.98
CA LEU A 174 -14.21 -4.21 11.33
C LEU A 174 -15.32 -3.40 10.65
N ASP A 175 -16.57 -3.89 10.62
CA ASP A 175 -17.71 -3.26 9.91
C ASP A 175 -17.42 -3.02 8.42
N ILE A 176 -16.82 -4.02 7.75
CA ILE A 176 -16.44 -3.96 6.33
C ILE A 176 -17.11 -5.02 5.47
N ALA A 177 -18.29 -5.50 5.86
CA ALA A 177 -19.08 -6.40 5.02
C ALA A 177 -19.56 -5.68 3.76
N GLU A 178 -19.31 -6.28 2.60
CA GLU A 178 -19.81 -5.74 1.33
C GLU A 178 -21.24 -6.26 1.08
N TYR A 179 -22.22 -5.36 1.11
CA TYR A 179 -23.64 -5.72 0.95
C TYR A 179 -24.09 -5.91 -0.50
N THR A 180 -23.26 -5.51 -1.47
CA THR A 180 -23.62 -5.55 -2.91
C THR A 180 -23.35 -6.90 -3.56
N ASP A 181 -22.52 -7.76 -2.96
CA ASP A 181 -22.21 -9.11 -3.43
C ASP A 181 -22.74 -10.17 -2.45
N THR A 182 -24.00 -10.50 -2.59
CA THR A 182 -24.67 -11.49 -1.72
C THR A 182 -24.28 -12.94 -2.03
N THR A 183 -23.62 -13.19 -3.17
CA THR A 183 -23.18 -14.52 -3.57
C THR A 183 -21.92 -14.93 -2.82
N HIS A 184 -20.91 -14.06 -2.80
CA HIS A 184 -19.62 -14.35 -2.15
C HIS A 184 -19.57 -13.81 -0.72
N ASN A 185 -20.42 -12.82 -0.40
CA ASN A 185 -20.42 -12.13 0.89
C ASN A 185 -18.99 -11.73 1.34
N PRO A 186 -18.26 -10.98 0.52
CA PRO A 186 -16.88 -10.65 0.79
C PRO A 186 -16.76 -9.45 1.75
N MET A 187 -15.55 -9.20 2.22
CA MET A 187 -15.23 -7.94 2.88
C MET A 187 -14.90 -6.84 1.87
N ILE A 188 -15.17 -5.58 2.23
CA ILE A 188 -14.66 -4.42 1.50
C ILE A 188 -13.14 -4.44 1.59
N PRO A 189 -12.42 -4.43 0.45
CA PRO A 189 -10.97 -4.61 0.46
C PRO A 189 -10.24 -3.40 1.03
N HIS A 190 -9.25 -3.65 1.85
CA HIS A 190 -8.35 -2.65 2.40
C HIS A 190 -6.90 -3.11 2.31
N THR A 191 -5.98 -2.16 2.22
CA THR A 191 -4.55 -2.42 2.41
C THR A 191 -4.07 -1.53 3.54
N ILE A 192 -3.49 -2.12 4.58
CA ILE A 192 -3.09 -1.43 5.79
C ILE A 192 -1.59 -1.62 5.97
N VAL A 193 -0.86 -0.53 6.15
CA VAL A 193 0.55 -0.54 6.54
C VAL A 193 0.61 -0.42 8.05
N LEU A 194 1.29 -1.35 8.71
CA LEU A 194 1.40 -1.45 10.16
C LEU A 194 2.85 -1.25 10.61
N GLU A 195 3.03 -0.43 11.62
CA GLU A 195 4.25 -0.36 12.44
C GLU A 195 4.30 -1.58 13.37
N PRO A 196 5.47 -1.95 13.94
CA PRO A 196 5.56 -2.98 14.98
C PRO A 196 4.54 -2.79 16.10
N GLY A 197 3.98 -3.90 16.60
CA GLY A 197 2.90 -3.87 17.59
C GLY A 197 1.51 -3.61 17.00
N LEU A 198 1.32 -3.90 15.72
CA LEU A 198 0.06 -3.73 14.99
C LEU A 198 -0.44 -2.26 14.96
N ILE A 199 0.45 -1.28 15.12
CA ILE A 199 0.06 0.13 15.09
C ILE A 199 -0.20 0.56 13.64
N VAL A 200 -1.37 1.11 13.38
CA VAL A 200 -1.76 1.55 12.04
C VAL A 200 -0.91 2.75 11.60
N PHE A 201 -0.11 2.57 10.55
CA PHE A 201 0.62 3.65 9.91
C PHE A 201 -0.23 4.33 8.84
N LYS A 202 -0.86 3.53 7.96
CA LYS A 202 -1.66 4.03 6.84
C LYS A 202 -2.71 3.02 6.40
N ILE A 203 -3.85 3.52 5.91
CA ILE A 203 -4.96 2.70 5.41
C ILE A 203 -5.31 3.14 4.00
N TYR A 204 -5.47 2.17 3.10
CA TYR A 204 -6.03 2.32 1.76
C TYR A 204 -7.35 1.58 1.68
N ASN A 205 -8.41 2.28 1.27
CA ASN A 205 -9.69 1.65 0.99
C ASN A 205 -9.77 1.28 -0.50
N GLY A 206 -9.84 0.00 -0.78
CA GLY A 206 -9.82 -0.58 -2.13
C GLY A 206 -11.19 -0.81 -2.76
N TYR A 207 -12.28 -0.27 -2.19
CA TYR A 207 -13.63 -0.50 -2.67
C TYR A 207 -13.81 -0.19 -4.17
N TRP A 208 -13.29 0.93 -4.63
CA TRP A 208 -13.35 1.32 -6.03
C TRP A 208 -12.05 1.00 -6.79
N TYR A 209 -12.07 1.12 -8.13
CA TYR A 209 -10.99 0.58 -8.98
C TYR A 209 -9.60 1.09 -8.62
N PHE A 210 -9.43 2.39 -8.37
CA PHE A 210 -8.15 3.01 -8.02
C PHE A 210 -7.91 3.17 -6.51
N GLY A 211 -8.71 2.53 -5.66
CA GLY A 211 -8.54 2.61 -4.20
C GLY A 211 -7.45 1.68 -3.66
N ARG A 212 -7.05 0.65 -4.42
CA ARG A 212 -5.93 -0.20 -4.06
C ARG A 212 -4.62 0.52 -4.35
N PRO A 213 -3.65 0.51 -3.42
CA PRO A 213 -2.37 1.17 -3.64
C PRO A 213 -1.59 0.49 -4.77
N SER A 214 -0.85 1.27 -5.52
CA SER A 214 0.17 0.77 -6.43
C SER A 214 1.35 0.18 -5.66
N VAL A 215 2.15 -0.66 -6.32
CA VAL A 215 3.39 -1.20 -5.75
C VAL A 215 4.35 -0.07 -5.32
N GLU A 216 4.40 1.03 -6.09
CA GLU A 216 5.29 2.15 -5.77
C GLU A 216 4.80 2.95 -4.55
N GLU A 217 3.49 3.17 -4.39
CA GLU A 217 2.96 3.78 -3.17
C GLU A 217 3.31 2.96 -1.93
N LEU A 218 3.14 1.63 -2.00
CA LEU A 218 3.53 0.74 -0.90
C LEU A 218 5.04 0.76 -0.64
N ARG A 219 5.86 0.80 -1.68
CA ARG A 219 7.32 0.91 -1.52
C ARG A 219 7.72 2.21 -0.82
N GLN A 220 7.06 3.33 -1.15
CA GLN A 220 7.27 4.61 -0.47
C GLN A 220 6.82 4.56 0.99
N ASP A 221 5.68 3.96 1.26
CA ASP A 221 5.18 3.78 2.63
C ASP A 221 6.10 2.88 3.46
N LEU A 222 6.61 1.79 2.88
CA LEU A 222 7.58 0.90 3.54
C LEU A 222 8.88 1.64 3.89
N ARG A 223 9.39 2.49 2.99
CA ARG A 223 10.54 3.35 3.29
C ARG A 223 10.26 4.32 4.44
N ALA A 224 9.09 4.93 4.43
CA ALA A 224 8.69 5.88 5.47
C ALA A 224 8.50 5.21 6.85
N VAL A 225 7.79 4.08 6.90
CA VAL A 225 7.56 3.34 8.14
C VAL A 225 8.85 2.74 8.69
N SER A 226 9.71 2.17 7.84
CA SER A 226 11.01 1.63 8.26
C SER A 226 11.90 2.72 8.84
N LYS A 227 11.97 3.89 8.20
CA LYS A 227 12.72 5.03 8.74
C LYS A 227 12.19 5.48 10.10
N LYS A 228 10.87 5.43 10.32
CA LYS A 228 10.24 5.77 11.59
C LYS A 228 10.53 4.75 12.68
N CYS A 229 10.42 3.45 12.35
CA CYS A 229 10.54 2.36 13.33
C CYS A 229 11.99 1.95 13.59
N ARG A 230 12.89 2.24 12.65
CA ARG A 230 14.30 1.83 12.68
C ARG A 230 15.24 3.01 12.47
N PRO A 231 15.22 4.03 13.33
CA PRO A 231 16.17 5.14 13.25
C PRO A 231 17.62 4.68 13.45
N ASP A 232 17.84 3.53 14.11
CA ASP A 232 19.11 2.85 14.31
C ASP A 232 19.70 2.25 13.00
N TRP A 233 18.95 2.20 11.90
CA TRP A 233 19.45 1.75 10.60
C TRP A 233 20.08 2.88 9.78
N ASP A 234 19.93 4.13 10.17
CA ASP A 234 20.61 5.26 9.52
C ASP A 234 22.06 5.37 9.99
N ILE A 235 22.92 4.53 9.42
CA ILE A 235 24.36 4.49 9.73
C ILE A 235 25.13 5.72 9.25
N THR A 236 24.47 6.66 8.56
CA THR A 236 25.10 7.90 8.08
C THR A 236 25.17 8.97 9.19
N GLY A 237 24.37 8.82 10.24
CA GLY A 237 24.36 9.72 11.38
C GLY A 237 25.65 9.67 12.22
N SER A 238 26.15 10.84 12.66
CA SER A 238 27.37 10.96 13.46
C SER A 238 27.29 10.23 14.80
N ASP A 239 26.11 10.21 15.44
CA ASP A 239 25.82 9.50 16.69
C ASP A 239 25.87 7.99 16.51
N MET A 240 25.39 7.46 15.38
CA MET A 240 25.47 6.04 15.04
C MET A 240 26.92 5.63 14.77
N LYS A 241 27.68 6.45 14.03
CA LYS A 241 29.10 6.23 13.81
C LYS A 241 29.87 6.17 15.15
N ALA A 242 29.64 7.13 16.02
CA ALA A 242 30.25 7.15 17.34
C ALA A 242 29.87 5.94 18.21
N ALA A 243 28.60 5.49 18.15
CA ALA A 243 28.15 4.27 18.82
C ALA A 243 28.87 3.02 18.31
N TRP A 244 29.08 2.91 16.99
CA TRP A 244 29.86 1.84 16.39
C TRP A 244 31.31 1.83 16.88
N GLU A 245 31.95 3.00 16.91
CA GLU A 245 33.33 3.19 17.38
C GLU A 245 33.48 2.83 18.86
N ARG A 246 32.44 3.09 19.69
CA ARG A 246 32.42 2.66 21.10
C ARG A 246 32.15 1.16 21.29
N GLY A 247 31.91 0.40 20.22
CA GLY A 247 31.62 -1.04 20.30
C GLY A 247 30.17 -1.42 20.63
N GLU A 248 29.22 -0.49 20.55
CA GLU A 248 27.78 -0.71 20.80
C GLU A 248 27.12 -1.50 19.67
N LYS A 249 27.69 -2.66 19.28
CA LYS A 249 27.30 -3.42 18.08
C LYS A 249 25.83 -3.90 18.11
N ASN A 250 25.28 -4.11 19.30
CA ASN A 250 23.88 -4.56 19.47
C ASN A 250 22.83 -3.55 18.99
N ARG A 251 23.22 -2.26 18.81
CA ARG A 251 22.34 -1.24 18.21
C ARG A 251 22.19 -1.38 16.72
N PHE A 252 23.04 -2.17 16.07
CA PHE A 252 23.11 -2.28 14.61
C PHE A 252 22.55 -3.64 14.17
N TYR A 253 21.29 -3.67 13.83
CA TYR A 253 20.65 -4.86 13.29
C TYR A 253 20.85 -4.95 11.77
N PRO A 254 21.26 -6.11 11.21
CA PRO A 254 21.67 -7.35 11.90
C PRO A 254 23.15 -7.37 12.30
N TYR A 255 23.91 -6.32 12.06
CA TYR A 255 25.37 -6.29 12.10
C TYR A 255 26.03 -6.54 13.46
N GLY A 256 25.30 -6.43 14.56
CA GLY A 256 25.81 -6.75 15.88
C GLY A 256 25.82 -8.26 16.22
N LYS A 257 25.31 -9.09 15.32
CA LYS A 257 25.14 -10.54 15.55
C LYS A 257 26.13 -11.35 14.72
N SER A 258 26.54 -12.52 15.23
CA SER A 258 27.31 -13.48 14.42
C SER A 258 26.47 -13.98 13.24
N TYR A 259 27.15 -14.40 12.17
CA TYR A 259 26.49 -14.95 10.98
C TYR A 259 25.64 -16.18 11.31
N ALA A 260 26.15 -17.08 12.16
CA ALA A 260 25.42 -18.24 12.65
C ALA A 260 24.12 -17.84 13.37
N LYS A 261 24.17 -16.82 14.23
CA LYS A 261 23.00 -16.33 14.97
C LYS A 261 21.95 -15.67 14.04
N ILE A 262 22.39 -15.05 12.95
CA ILE A 262 21.48 -14.48 11.94
C ILE A 262 20.76 -15.59 11.18
N LEU A 263 21.45 -16.68 10.84
CA LEU A 263 20.89 -17.82 10.13
C LEU A 263 20.10 -18.78 11.02
N GLY A 264 20.00 -18.51 12.34
CA GLY A 264 19.28 -19.36 13.28
C GLY A 264 20.00 -20.67 13.62
N GLU A 265 21.28 -20.79 13.31
CA GLU A 265 22.11 -21.89 13.80
C GLU A 265 22.31 -21.71 15.31
N GLN A 266 21.84 -22.67 16.09
CA GLN A 266 22.11 -22.73 17.53
C GLN A 266 23.59 -23.05 17.75
N GLU A 267 24.29 -22.18 18.46
CA GLU A 267 25.62 -22.49 19.00
C GLU A 267 25.56 -23.63 20.01
#